data_a81ebf8bb56069c274cf78b154bd9fb0
#
_entry.id   a81ebf8bb56069c274cf78b154bd9fb0
#
_cell.length_a   1.000
_cell.length_b   1.000
_cell.length_c   1.000
_cell.angle_alpha   90.00
_cell.angle_beta   90.00
_cell.angle_gamma   90.00
#
_symmetry.space_group_name_H-M   'P 1'
#
loop_
_entity.id
_entity.type
_entity.pdbx_description
1 polymer ?
#
loop_
_entity_poly.entity_id
_entity_poly.type
_entity_poly.pdbx_seq_one_letter_code
_entity_poly.pdbx_strand_id
1 'polypeptide(L)'
;MQQLCPASVGSGTLRRYAAAIVRYSREFSVDPWLLAALVYTQSNCHAEIDNGYGTGLTLINVGMHERNIRGGRYRFGAHDEHGWTAEQLDVSAFPFRHAVLKKPEANLYFAAAFLQVFERQCPDIDHAFQSVPHRHPVSHFIWGDRVGDTGPEDRILTARRRLLNSHAQTHRAGENRLGNVALVSPLDGYPRIVTSGLGEPRDHGKRLHRGIDFASEYGEPVRSVAAGRVIFAGVDWERKALIPLEPWGASLVHARHMGPRGLFVEVDHGDGIVSLYAHLAGYDVKTGDRVEAGQRLGEVGRTGVRDSGPHLHFGLFRNGEVVDPLDHLTAYLFPPELTKRGHAQVAHPYTRPTQLSARTHEPAPHRRQRSRTSLR
;
A
#
# COMPACT_ATOMS: atom_id res chain seq x y z
N MET A 1 -2.47 21.55 2.61
CA MET A 1 -2.33 22.27 3.89
C MET A 1 -2.96 23.67 3.84
N GLN A 2 -2.59 24.55 2.91
CA GLN A 2 -3.16 25.93 2.85
C GLN A 2 -4.69 26.01 2.71
N GLN A 3 -5.32 25.00 2.14
CA GLN A 3 -6.79 24.93 1.98
C GLN A 3 -7.53 24.47 3.23
N LEU A 4 -6.86 23.84 4.17
CA LEU A 4 -7.45 23.32 5.40
C LEU A 4 -7.10 24.16 6.63
N CYS A 5 -5.83 24.57 6.72
CA CYS A 5 -5.34 25.28 7.91
C CYS A 5 -5.78 26.74 7.92
N PRO A 6 -6.02 27.33 9.09
CA PRO A 6 -6.38 28.73 9.23
C PRO A 6 -5.32 29.67 8.62
N ALA A 7 -5.75 30.79 8.07
CA ALA A 7 -4.85 31.82 7.54
C ALA A 7 -3.87 32.39 8.60
N SER A 8 -4.22 32.27 9.89
CA SER A 8 -3.32 32.63 11.01
C SER A 8 -2.04 31.80 11.06
N VAL A 9 -2.06 30.59 10.50
CA VAL A 9 -0.85 29.77 10.36
C VAL A 9 -0.12 30.18 9.08
N GLY A 10 0.92 30.97 9.19
CA GLY A 10 1.63 31.54 8.06
C GLY A 10 2.10 30.50 7.03
N SER A 11 2.11 30.88 5.75
CA SER A 11 2.46 29.99 4.63
C SER A 11 3.85 29.35 4.75
N GLY A 12 4.82 30.03 5.36
CA GLY A 12 6.16 29.49 5.66
C GLY A 12 6.12 28.33 6.66
N THR A 13 5.27 28.42 7.67
CA THR A 13 5.03 27.36 8.65
C THR A 13 4.38 26.15 8.00
N LEU A 14 3.35 26.38 7.18
CA LEU A 14 2.67 25.30 6.46
C LEU A 14 3.58 24.58 5.46
N ARG A 15 4.52 25.30 4.82
CA ARG A 15 5.54 24.65 3.96
C ARG A 15 6.47 23.74 4.78
N ARG A 16 6.90 24.17 5.97
CA ARG A 16 7.71 23.31 6.85
C ARG A 16 6.95 22.08 7.32
N TYR A 17 5.66 22.22 7.67
CA TYR A 17 4.82 21.07 8.02
C TYR A 17 4.68 20.10 6.84
N ALA A 18 4.41 20.60 5.65
CA ALA A 18 4.30 19.78 4.45
C ALA A 18 5.61 19.02 4.14
N ALA A 19 6.76 19.67 4.25
CA ALA A 19 8.06 19.04 4.06
C ALA A 19 8.32 17.93 5.10
N ALA A 20 7.98 18.16 6.37
CA ALA A 20 8.13 17.17 7.43
C ALA A 20 7.13 16.00 7.25
N ILE A 21 5.88 16.27 6.85
CA ILE A 21 4.88 15.24 6.52
C ILE A 21 5.44 14.33 5.42
N VAL A 22 5.89 14.88 4.30
CA VAL A 22 6.44 14.10 3.18
C VAL A 22 7.66 13.29 3.62
N ARG A 23 8.59 13.91 4.36
CA ARG A 23 9.79 13.23 4.87
C ARG A 23 9.44 12.02 5.71
N TYR A 24 8.60 12.20 6.74
CA TYR A 24 8.32 11.13 7.70
C TYR A 24 7.31 10.10 7.18
N SER A 25 6.39 10.51 6.30
CA SER A 25 5.57 9.55 5.59
C SER A 25 6.40 8.58 4.74
N ARG A 26 7.45 9.08 4.09
CA ARG A 26 8.40 8.24 3.34
C ARG A 26 9.25 7.36 4.27
N GLU A 27 9.76 7.91 5.39
CA GLU A 27 10.57 7.18 6.35
C GLU A 27 9.83 5.98 6.95
N PHE A 28 8.55 6.19 7.30
CA PHE A 28 7.71 5.18 7.95
C PHE A 28 6.70 4.50 7.01
N SER A 29 6.74 4.79 5.71
CA SER A 29 5.84 4.19 4.70
C SER A 29 4.34 4.39 5.00
N VAL A 30 3.95 5.59 5.47
CA VAL A 30 2.56 5.94 5.78
C VAL A 30 2.00 7.00 4.83
N ASP A 31 0.69 7.08 4.71
CA ASP A 31 0.01 8.03 3.83
C ASP A 31 0.22 9.50 4.29
N PRO A 32 0.84 10.35 3.46
CA PRO A 32 1.05 11.76 3.76
C PRO A 32 -0.25 12.55 3.88
N TRP A 33 -1.27 12.15 3.15
CA TRP A 33 -2.58 12.81 3.20
C TRP A 33 -3.30 12.53 4.52
N LEU A 34 -3.14 11.31 5.04
CA LEU A 34 -3.63 10.92 6.35
C LEU A 34 -2.93 11.74 7.45
N LEU A 35 -1.59 11.82 7.38
CA LEU A 35 -0.81 12.59 8.34
C LEU A 35 -1.17 14.10 8.29
N ALA A 36 -1.41 14.66 7.09
CA ALA A 36 -1.88 16.04 6.92
C ALA A 36 -3.30 16.24 7.46
N ALA A 37 -4.17 15.25 7.29
CA ALA A 37 -5.53 15.29 7.83
C ALA A 37 -5.54 15.26 9.36
N LEU A 38 -4.66 14.45 9.98
CA LEU A 38 -4.47 14.46 11.44
C LEU A 38 -4.03 15.83 11.94
N VAL A 39 -3.06 16.48 11.31
CA VAL A 39 -2.62 17.84 11.68
C VAL A 39 -3.77 18.83 11.67
N TYR A 40 -4.60 18.79 10.63
CA TYR A 40 -5.75 19.68 10.54
C TYR A 40 -6.81 19.36 11.60
N THR A 41 -7.24 18.11 11.68
CA THR A 41 -8.41 17.74 12.49
C THR A 41 -8.15 17.70 13.97
N GLN A 42 -6.91 17.39 14.38
CA GLN A 42 -6.56 17.29 15.80
C GLN A 42 -6.22 18.64 16.42
N SER A 43 -5.43 19.46 15.74
CA SER A 43 -4.91 20.71 16.31
C SER A 43 -5.31 21.97 15.54
N ASN A 44 -6.09 21.84 14.46
CA ASN A 44 -6.32 22.94 13.54
C ASN A 44 -4.97 23.60 13.09
N CYS A 45 -3.94 22.77 12.91
CA CYS A 45 -2.59 23.16 12.49
C CYS A 45 -1.77 23.96 13.51
N HIS A 46 -2.13 23.96 14.79
CA HIS A 46 -1.43 24.65 15.86
C HIS A 46 -0.53 23.68 16.64
N ALA A 47 0.78 23.89 16.63
CA ALA A 47 1.76 22.97 17.20
C ALA A 47 1.83 22.99 18.74
N GLU A 48 1.45 24.10 19.38
CA GLU A 48 1.61 24.29 20.82
C GLU A 48 0.45 23.71 21.65
N ILE A 49 -0.52 23.04 21.01
CA ILE A 49 -1.68 22.51 21.70
C ILE A 49 -1.26 21.41 22.67
N ASP A 50 -1.84 21.50 23.87
CA ASP A 50 -1.84 20.46 24.88
C ASP A 50 -3.19 20.55 25.58
N ASN A 51 -4.06 19.56 25.36
CA ASN A 51 -5.43 19.57 25.85
C ASN A 51 -5.70 18.55 26.96
N GLY A 52 -4.63 18.01 27.56
CA GLY A 52 -4.71 16.97 28.59
C GLY A 52 -4.96 15.55 28.04
N TYR A 53 -5.41 15.40 26.78
CA TYR A 53 -5.52 14.11 26.09
C TYR A 53 -4.34 13.85 25.17
N GLY A 54 -3.79 14.90 24.55
CA GLY A 54 -2.68 14.79 23.64
C GLY A 54 -1.95 16.12 23.43
N THR A 55 -0.76 16.03 22.84
CA THR A 55 0.18 17.14 22.69
C THR A 55 0.61 17.33 21.23
N GLY A 56 0.68 18.58 20.80
CA GLY A 56 1.24 18.99 19.51
C GLY A 56 0.30 18.84 18.33
N LEU A 57 0.84 18.88 17.10
CA LEU A 57 0.08 18.95 15.85
C LEU A 57 -0.95 17.84 15.66
N THR A 58 -0.63 16.62 16.09
CA THR A 58 -1.48 15.44 15.92
C THR A 58 -2.06 14.94 17.23
N LEU A 59 -1.93 15.71 18.32
CA LEU A 59 -2.40 15.39 19.66
C LEU A 59 -1.96 14.01 20.15
N ILE A 60 -0.65 13.74 20.10
CA ILE A 60 -0.10 12.48 20.59
C ILE A 60 -0.32 12.32 22.08
N ASN A 61 -0.93 11.23 22.50
CA ASN A 61 -1.11 10.87 23.89
C ASN A 61 0.16 10.21 24.44
N VAL A 62 0.92 10.94 25.25
CA VAL A 62 2.19 10.44 25.82
C VAL A 62 1.96 9.21 26.69
N GLY A 63 0.95 9.22 27.56
CA GLY A 63 0.68 8.11 28.47
C GLY A 63 0.32 6.79 27.76
N MET A 64 -0.22 6.86 26.55
CA MET A 64 -0.53 5.71 25.72
C MET A 64 0.75 5.01 25.21
N HIS A 65 1.80 5.78 24.91
CA HIS A 65 2.97 5.29 24.17
C HIS A 65 4.24 5.16 25.01
N GLU A 66 4.38 5.94 26.12
CA GLU A 66 5.63 6.02 26.87
C GLU A 66 6.11 4.66 27.43
N ARG A 67 5.19 3.77 27.79
CA ARG A 67 5.53 2.43 28.32
C ARG A 67 6.14 1.53 27.25
N ASN A 68 5.80 1.75 26.01
CA ASN A 68 6.25 0.96 24.86
C ASN A 68 7.59 1.46 24.30
N ILE A 69 7.99 2.70 24.64
CA ILE A 69 9.25 3.28 24.17
C ILE A 69 10.35 3.06 25.22
N ARG A 70 11.36 2.26 24.86
CA ARG A 70 12.53 2.01 25.70
C ARG A 70 13.80 2.07 24.87
N GLY A 71 14.76 2.91 25.29
CA GLY A 71 16.04 3.06 24.61
C GLY A 71 15.90 3.52 23.15
N GLY A 72 14.92 4.40 22.85
CA GLY A 72 14.65 4.88 21.50
C GLY A 72 13.97 3.86 20.57
N ARG A 73 13.43 2.77 21.13
CA ARG A 73 12.71 1.75 20.35
C ARG A 73 11.29 1.60 20.87
N TYR A 74 10.31 1.65 19.97
CA TYR A 74 8.92 1.33 20.24
C TYR A 74 8.72 -0.17 20.12
N ARG A 75 8.26 -0.82 21.18
CA ARG A 75 7.99 -2.26 21.24
C ARG A 75 6.50 -2.50 21.06
N PHE A 76 6.12 -3.43 20.20
CA PHE A 76 4.73 -3.80 19.96
C PHE A 76 4.60 -5.27 19.55
N GLY A 77 3.41 -5.83 19.72
CA GLY A 77 3.04 -7.10 19.10
C GLY A 77 2.60 -6.84 17.67
N ALA A 78 3.19 -7.51 16.71
CA ALA A 78 2.66 -7.58 15.35
C ALA A 78 1.98 -8.93 15.18
N HIS A 79 0.90 -8.97 14.44
CA HIS A 79 0.22 -10.21 14.11
C HIS A 79 0.31 -10.47 12.61
N ASP A 80 0.76 -11.65 12.25
CA ASP A 80 0.77 -12.14 10.88
C ASP A 80 0.09 -13.51 10.77
N GLU A 81 0.18 -14.13 9.62
CA GLU A 81 -0.38 -15.46 9.36
C GLU A 81 0.22 -16.59 10.23
N HIS A 82 1.34 -16.31 10.91
CA HIS A 82 2.02 -17.25 11.82
C HIS A 82 1.70 -16.97 13.30
N GLY A 83 0.90 -15.93 13.56
CA GLY A 83 0.50 -15.51 14.90
C GLY A 83 1.21 -14.27 15.40
N TRP A 84 1.24 -14.09 16.72
CA TRP A 84 1.83 -12.92 17.35
C TRP A 84 3.35 -12.99 17.40
N THR A 85 4.00 -11.94 16.91
CA THR A 85 5.44 -11.73 17.01
C THR A 85 5.74 -10.43 17.76
N ALA A 86 6.82 -10.42 18.57
CA ALA A 86 7.28 -9.19 19.21
C ALA A 86 8.20 -8.43 18.26
N GLU A 87 7.83 -7.21 17.94
CA GLU A 87 8.57 -6.34 17.05
C GLU A 87 9.05 -5.06 17.73
N GLN A 88 9.98 -4.37 17.07
CA GLN A 88 10.52 -3.10 17.51
C GLN A 88 10.71 -2.16 16.32
N LEU A 89 10.25 -0.92 16.50
CA LEU A 89 10.49 0.17 15.56
C LEU A 89 11.48 1.16 16.19
N ASP A 90 12.50 1.58 15.43
CA ASP A 90 13.41 2.64 15.88
C ASP A 90 12.67 3.98 15.86
N VAL A 91 12.64 4.63 17.01
CA VAL A 91 12.03 5.94 17.23
C VAL A 91 12.98 6.88 17.96
N SER A 92 14.29 6.72 17.74
CA SER A 92 15.36 7.39 18.49
C SER A 92 15.69 8.79 18.01
N ALA A 93 15.13 9.26 16.86
CA ALA A 93 15.49 10.57 16.30
C ALA A 93 15.14 11.75 17.21
N PHE A 94 14.16 11.60 18.09
CA PHE A 94 13.77 12.60 19.09
C PHE A 94 13.46 11.96 20.45
N PRO A 95 13.73 12.67 21.56
CA PRO A 95 13.27 12.25 22.88
C PRO A 95 11.73 12.28 22.96
N PHE A 96 11.11 11.19 23.39
CA PHE A 96 9.67 11.12 23.54
C PHE A 96 9.20 11.76 24.86
N ARG A 97 8.73 13.01 24.80
CA ARG A 97 8.21 13.77 25.95
C ARG A 97 7.40 14.97 25.50
N HIS A 98 6.46 15.45 26.32
CA HIS A 98 5.54 16.56 26.02
C HIS A 98 6.22 17.79 25.43
N ALA A 99 7.30 18.30 26.06
CA ALA A 99 7.99 19.50 25.57
C ALA A 99 8.57 19.33 24.16
N VAL A 100 8.97 18.13 23.75
CA VAL A 100 9.48 17.82 22.41
C VAL A 100 8.35 17.64 21.42
N LEU A 101 7.24 17.05 21.82
CA LEU A 101 6.06 16.85 20.97
C LEU A 101 5.36 18.17 20.58
N LYS A 102 5.59 19.27 21.25
CA LYS A 102 5.18 20.62 20.81
C LYS A 102 5.99 21.12 19.61
N LYS A 103 7.14 20.50 19.31
CA LYS A 103 7.91 20.80 18.11
C LYS A 103 7.32 20.05 16.91
N PRO A 104 6.94 20.75 15.82
CA PRO A 104 6.25 20.15 14.67
C PRO A 104 6.96 18.92 14.09
N GLU A 105 8.28 19.00 13.91
CA GLU A 105 9.05 17.88 13.32
C GLU A 105 9.01 16.63 14.20
N ALA A 106 9.22 16.78 15.51
CA ALA A 106 9.17 15.64 16.42
C ALA A 106 7.76 15.04 16.51
N ASN A 107 6.73 15.89 16.52
CA ASN A 107 5.35 15.44 16.56
C ASN A 107 4.97 14.62 15.31
N LEU A 108 5.31 15.13 14.12
CA LEU A 108 5.06 14.45 12.85
C LEU A 108 5.88 13.16 12.70
N TYR A 109 7.13 13.15 13.20
CA TYR A 109 7.94 11.95 13.26
C TYR A 109 7.26 10.84 14.07
N PHE A 110 6.86 11.13 15.30
CA PHE A 110 6.19 10.14 16.15
C PHE A 110 4.82 9.76 15.62
N ALA A 111 4.05 10.70 15.06
CA ALA A 111 2.76 10.39 14.46
C ALA A 111 2.88 9.40 13.30
N ALA A 112 3.85 9.60 12.41
CA ALA A 112 4.11 8.68 11.31
C ALA A 112 4.58 7.31 11.81
N ALA A 113 5.50 7.28 12.80
CA ALA A 113 5.97 6.04 13.41
C ALA A 113 4.81 5.24 14.05
N PHE A 114 3.90 5.91 14.76
CA PHE A 114 2.78 5.24 15.41
C PHE A 114 1.74 4.74 14.42
N LEU A 115 1.47 5.48 13.34
CA LEU A 115 0.61 4.97 12.26
C LEU A 115 1.20 3.67 11.68
N GLN A 116 2.51 3.61 11.40
CA GLN A 116 3.16 2.39 10.92
C GLN A 116 3.02 1.23 11.92
N VAL A 117 3.17 1.50 13.22
CA VAL A 117 2.97 0.48 14.27
C VAL A 117 1.54 -0.05 14.21
N PHE A 118 0.54 0.83 14.16
CA PHE A 118 -0.85 0.43 14.18
C PHE A 118 -1.30 -0.34 12.93
N GLU A 119 -0.69 -0.08 11.78
CA GLU A 119 -0.91 -0.89 10.57
C GLU A 119 -0.41 -2.33 10.71
N ARG A 120 0.56 -2.57 11.58
CA ARG A 120 1.18 -3.88 11.80
C ARG A 120 0.70 -4.59 13.06
N GLN A 121 0.16 -3.86 14.02
CA GLN A 121 -0.21 -4.38 15.33
C GLN A 121 -1.43 -5.28 15.29
N CYS A 122 -2.37 -5.02 14.39
CA CYS A 122 -3.57 -5.83 14.24
C CYS A 122 -3.62 -6.52 12.89
N PRO A 123 -3.95 -7.82 12.86
CA PRO A 123 -4.31 -8.47 11.62
C PRO A 123 -5.66 -7.95 11.14
N ASP A 124 -5.83 -7.98 9.85
CA ASP A 124 -7.03 -7.51 9.16
C ASP A 124 -8.33 -8.29 9.52
N ILE A 125 -8.23 -9.30 10.39
CA ILE A 125 -9.27 -10.32 10.54
C ILE A 125 -10.26 -10.01 11.68
N ASP A 126 -9.85 -9.25 12.69
CA ASP A 126 -10.60 -9.20 13.95
C ASP A 126 -11.46 -7.96 14.17
N HIS A 127 -11.42 -6.97 13.27
CA HIS A 127 -12.19 -5.73 13.45
C HIS A 127 -13.21 -5.48 12.33
N ALA A 128 -14.44 -5.17 12.72
CA ALA A 128 -15.58 -4.93 11.82
C ALA A 128 -15.42 -3.75 10.82
N PHE A 129 -14.28 -3.03 10.87
CA PHE A 129 -14.03 -1.80 10.09
C PHE A 129 -13.06 -1.98 8.94
N GLN A 130 -12.63 -3.19 8.64
CA GLN A 130 -11.60 -3.48 7.64
C GLN A 130 -11.97 -3.03 6.22
N SER A 131 -13.26 -2.92 5.94
CA SER A 131 -13.75 -2.47 4.63
C SER A 131 -13.59 -0.96 4.38
N VAL A 132 -13.20 -0.18 5.39
CA VAL A 132 -12.99 1.26 5.25
C VAL A 132 -11.50 1.58 5.32
N PRO A 133 -10.86 1.94 4.19
CA PRO A 133 -9.43 2.26 4.16
C PRO A 133 -9.04 3.29 5.22
N HIS A 134 -7.90 3.09 5.86
CA HIS A 134 -7.32 3.94 6.91
C HIS A 134 -8.09 4.02 8.23
N ARG A 135 -9.29 3.48 8.34
CA ARG A 135 -10.08 3.61 9.57
C ARG A 135 -9.40 2.94 10.75
N HIS A 136 -8.85 1.75 10.54
CA HIS A 136 -8.23 0.95 11.57
C HIS A 136 -7.01 1.63 12.22
N PRO A 137 -5.93 2.01 11.49
CA PRO A 137 -4.80 2.72 12.10
C PRO A 137 -5.18 4.07 12.69
N VAL A 138 -6.16 4.79 12.12
CA VAL A 138 -6.68 6.04 12.68
C VAL A 138 -7.39 5.81 13.99
N SER A 139 -8.21 4.77 14.11
CA SER A 139 -8.89 4.44 15.35
C SER A 139 -7.91 4.11 16.46
N HIS A 140 -6.90 3.29 16.18
CA HIS A 140 -5.80 3.03 17.12
C HIS A 140 -5.01 4.28 17.49
N PHE A 141 -4.77 5.17 16.53
CA PHE A 141 -4.07 6.42 16.79
C PHE A 141 -4.81 7.30 17.81
N ILE A 142 -6.13 7.32 17.74
CA ILE A 142 -6.98 8.14 18.63
C ILE A 142 -7.24 7.46 19.97
N TRP A 143 -7.56 6.16 19.95
CA TRP A 143 -8.13 5.44 21.09
C TRP A 143 -7.22 4.38 21.70
N GLY A 144 -6.05 4.09 21.09
CA GLY A 144 -5.20 2.99 21.50
C GLY A 144 -5.86 1.65 21.21
N ASP A 145 -5.83 0.74 22.21
CA ASP A 145 -6.41 -0.60 22.07
C ASP A 145 -7.96 -0.60 22.03
N ARG A 146 -8.60 0.54 22.28
CA ARG A 146 -10.06 0.68 22.25
C ARG A 146 -10.52 1.12 20.88
N VAL A 147 -10.43 0.23 19.93
CA VAL A 147 -10.94 0.48 18.56
C VAL A 147 -12.46 0.58 18.58
N GLY A 148 -13.01 1.64 18.02
CA GLY A 148 -14.44 1.87 17.97
C GLY A 148 -14.86 2.61 16.70
N ASP A 149 -16.16 2.50 16.35
CA ASP A 149 -16.75 3.30 15.28
C ASP A 149 -17.24 4.62 15.84
N THR A 150 -16.39 5.62 15.82
CA THR A 150 -16.66 6.93 16.42
C THR A 150 -16.46 8.08 15.43
N GLY A 151 -17.10 9.21 15.67
CA GLY A 151 -17.09 10.37 14.77
C GLY A 151 -15.72 11.02 14.46
N PRO A 152 -14.69 10.95 15.34
CA PRO A 152 -13.37 11.49 15.05
C PRO A 152 -12.71 10.88 13.83
N GLU A 153 -12.79 9.56 13.61
CA GLU A 153 -12.23 8.87 12.45
C GLU A 153 -12.82 9.40 11.14
N ASP A 154 -14.15 9.57 11.11
CA ASP A 154 -14.83 10.09 9.91
C ASP A 154 -14.39 11.51 9.56
N ARG A 155 -14.12 12.36 10.56
CA ARG A 155 -13.59 13.70 10.31
C ARG A 155 -12.21 13.67 9.68
N ILE A 156 -11.34 12.79 10.18
CA ILE A 156 -9.97 12.62 9.65
C ILE A 156 -10.01 12.08 8.22
N LEU A 157 -10.78 11.02 7.97
CA LEU A 157 -10.92 10.41 6.65
C LEU A 157 -11.60 11.37 5.65
N THR A 158 -12.55 12.18 6.10
CA THR A 158 -13.16 13.22 5.27
C THR A 158 -12.16 14.33 4.91
N ALA A 159 -11.34 14.77 5.87
CA ALA A 159 -10.29 15.75 5.61
C ALA A 159 -9.23 15.19 4.62
N ARG A 160 -8.81 13.93 4.79
CA ARG A 160 -7.95 13.23 3.86
C ARG A 160 -8.54 13.24 2.44
N ARG A 161 -9.80 12.83 2.29
CA ARG A 161 -10.49 12.81 0.98
C ARG A 161 -10.58 14.20 0.34
N ARG A 162 -10.80 15.25 1.12
CA ARG A 162 -10.80 16.64 0.62
C ARG A 162 -9.43 17.04 0.08
N LEU A 163 -8.35 16.69 0.77
CA LEU A 163 -6.98 16.93 0.30
C LEU A 163 -6.71 16.22 -1.02
N LEU A 164 -7.05 14.94 -1.11
CA LEU A 164 -6.91 14.14 -2.32
C LEU A 164 -7.66 14.77 -3.51
N ASN A 165 -8.94 15.10 -3.32
CA ASN A 165 -9.77 15.66 -4.37
C ASN A 165 -9.28 17.03 -4.87
N SER A 166 -8.74 17.86 -3.96
CA SER A 166 -8.23 19.17 -4.35
C SER A 166 -6.97 19.09 -5.23
N HIS A 167 -6.17 18.04 -5.08
CA HIS A 167 -4.99 17.81 -5.91
C HIS A 167 -5.30 17.12 -7.24
N ALA A 168 -6.29 16.25 -7.28
CA ALA A 168 -6.71 15.59 -8.52
C ALA A 168 -7.11 16.59 -9.62
N GLN A 169 -7.59 17.78 -9.24
CA GLN A 169 -8.00 18.82 -10.18
C GLN A 169 -6.84 19.63 -10.78
N THR A 170 -5.64 19.57 -10.22
CA THR A 170 -4.51 20.41 -10.63
C THR A 170 -3.52 19.75 -11.60
N HIS A 171 -3.60 18.45 -11.79
CA HIS A 171 -2.72 17.70 -12.69
C HIS A 171 -3.40 17.33 -14.01
N ARG A 172 -2.79 17.72 -15.12
CA ARG A 172 -3.29 17.38 -16.47
C ARG A 172 -2.98 15.90 -16.77
N ALA A 173 -4.04 15.14 -16.98
CA ALA A 173 -3.95 13.78 -17.53
C ALA A 173 -3.43 13.88 -18.97
N GLY A 174 -2.15 13.77 -19.24
CA GLY A 174 -1.61 13.84 -20.59
C GLY A 174 -0.10 13.86 -20.70
N GLU A 175 0.58 14.10 -19.58
CA GLU A 175 2.04 14.19 -19.58
C GLU A 175 2.73 12.82 -19.32
N ASN A 176 2.01 11.86 -18.77
CA ASN A 176 2.55 10.54 -18.47
C ASN A 176 2.28 9.56 -19.61
N ARG A 177 3.33 9.09 -20.21
CA ARG A 177 3.24 8.17 -21.36
C ARG A 177 4.35 7.14 -21.34
N LEU A 178 4.06 5.95 -21.86
CA LEU A 178 5.06 4.98 -22.29
C LEU A 178 4.78 4.66 -23.77
N GLY A 179 5.67 5.05 -24.66
CA GLY A 179 5.40 4.98 -26.11
C GLY A 179 4.14 5.78 -26.48
N ASN A 180 3.17 5.13 -27.14
CA ASN A 180 1.91 5.75 -27.55
C ASN A 180 0.82 5.64 -26.46
N VAL A 181 1.02 4.88 -25.41
CA VAL A 181 0.03 4.66 -24.34
C VAL A 181 0.10 5.79 -23.32
N ALA A 182 -1.02 6.52 -23.15
CA ALA A 182 -1.17 7.48 -22.06
C ALA A 182 -1.45 6.74 -20.77
N LEU A 183 -0.80 7.15 -19.68
CA LEU A 183 -0.90 6.50 -18.37
C LEU A 183 -1.61 7.40 -17.36
N VAL A 184 -2.46 6.81 -16.54
CA VAL A 184 -3.07 7.44 -15.36
C VAL A 184 -2.49 6.84 -14.07
N SER A 185 -2.77 7.46 -12.93
CA SER A 185 -2.31 6.93 -11.63
C SER A 185 -2.92 5.56 -11.32
N PRO A 186 -2.14 4.59 -10.81
CA PRO A 186 -2.68 3.31 -10.36
C PRO A 186 -3.42 3.41 -9.01
N LEU A 187 -3.33 4.54 -8.32
CA LEU A 187 -3.96 4.79 -7.03
C LEU A 187 -4.66 6.15 -7.04
N ASP A 188 -5.74 6.26 -6.29
CA ASP A 188 -6.43 7.53 -6.09
C ASP A 188 -5.57 8.48 -5.24
N GLY A 189 -5.66 9.77 -5.57
CA GLY A 189 -4.93 10.80 -4.85
C GLY A 189 -3.43 10.83 -5.17
N TYR A 190 -2.99 12.00 -5.61
CA TYR A 190 -1.59 12.26 -5.93
C TYR A 190 -1.22 13.69 -5.53
N PRO A 191 0.06 14.00 -5.37
CA PRO A 191 1.22 13.14 -5.63
C PRO A 191 1.35 11.98 -4.63
N ARG A 192 1.93 10.86 -5.09
CA ARG A 192 2.15 9.65 -4.29
C ARG A 192 3.61 9.55 -3.85
N ILE A 193 3.83 8.89 -2.72
CA ILE A 193 5.18 8.54 -2.24
C ILE A 193 5.52 7.15 -2.74
N VAL A 194 6.75 7.01 -3.25
CA VAL A 194 7.36 5.72 -3.55
C VAL A 194 8.33 5.38 -2.43
N THR A 195 8.09 4.26 -1.76
CA THR A 195 8.87 3.80 -0.61
C THR A 195 10.03 2.90 -1.02
N SER A 196 9.93 2.28 -2.20
CA SER A 196 10.98 1.44 -2.76
C SER A 196 10.99 1.52 -4.28
N GLY A 197 12.18 1.74 -4.84
CA GLY A 197 12.40 1.94 -6.28
C GLY A 197 12.81 0.66 -7.02
N LEU A 198 12.78 0.74 -8.35
CA LEU A 198 13.31 -0.31 -9.24
C LEU A 198 14.78 -0.60 -8.93
N GLY A 199 15.15 -1.89 -8.93
CA GLY A 199 16.55 -2.33 -8.73
C GLY A 199 17.00 -2.37 -7.27
N GLU A 200 16.17 -2.02 -6.28
CA GLU A 200 16.53 -2.19 -4.88
C GLU A 200 16.72 -3.67 -4.53
N PRO A 201 17.78 -4.01 -3.74
CA PRO A 201 18.01 -5.38 -3.31
C PRO A 201 16.87 -5.95 -2.48
N ARG A 202 16.47 -7.18 -2.76
CA ARG A 202 15.48 -7.98 -2.02
C ARG A 202 16.10 -9.30 -1.59
N ASP A 203 15.54 -9.93 -0.54
CA ASP A 203 15.99 -11.24 -0.04
C ASP A 203 17.52 -11.27 0.21
N HIS A 204 18.04 -10.29 0.94
CA HIS A 204 19.48 -10.14 1.20
C HIS A 204 20.34 -10.07 -0.09
N GLY A 205 19.85 -9.39 -1.12
CA GLY A 205 20.54 -9.18 -2.39
C GLY A 205 20.38 -10.32 -3.42
N LYS A 206 19.60 -11.37 -3.09
CA LYS A 206 19.37 -12.49 -4.02
C LYS A 206 18.46 -12.14 -5.20
N ARG A 207 17.64 -11.09 -5.04
CA ARG A 207 16.75 -10.57 -6.08
C ARG A 207 16.84 -9.06 -6.14
N LEU A 208 16.48 -8.51 -7.28
CA LEU A 208 16.30 -7.07 -7.45
C LEU A 208 14.81 -6.76 -7.58
N HIS A 209 14.41 -5.63 -7.04
CA HIS A 209 13.05 -5.11 -7.13
C HIS A 209 12.71 -4.81 -8.59
N ARG A 210 11.60 -5.35 -9.11
CA ARG A 210 11.20 -5.25 -10.52
C ARG A 210 10.01 -4.33 -10.75
N GLY A 211 9.93 -3.27 -9.98
CA GLY A 211 8.89 -2.27 -10.01
C GLY A 211 9.15 -1.21 -8.95
N ILE A 212 8.11 -0.54 -8.55
CA ILE A 212 8.12 0.42 -7.44
C ILE A 212 7.07 0.04 -6.41
N ASP A 213 7.29 0.39 -5.15
CA ASP A 213 6.32 0.21 -4.09
C ASP A 213 5.74 1.58 -3.72
N PHE A 214 4.44 1.74 -3.89
CA PHE A 214 3.72 2.94 -3.45
C PHE A 214 3.32 2.81 -1.98
N ALA A 215 3.61 3.84 -1.18
CA ALA A 215 2.98 3.99 0.13
C ALA A 215 1.46 4.00 -0.05
N SER A 216 0.79 3.02 0.52
CA SER A 216 -0.65 2.80 0.35
C SER A 216 -1.21 2.12 1.57
N GLU A 217 -2.50 2.23 1.76
CA GLU A 217 -3.20 1.63 2.87
C GLU A 217 -3.97 0.38 2.44
N TYR A 218 -4.21 -0.53 3.36
CA TYR A 218 -5.02 -1.71 3.11
C TYR A 218 -6.43 -1.32 2.65
N GLY A 219 -6.92 -1.99 1.59
CA GLY A 219 -8.24 -1.74 1.02
C GLY A 219 -8.31 -0.49 0.11
N GLU A 220 -7.22 0.22 -0.13
CA GLU A 220 -7.21 1.36 -1.05
C GLU A 220 -7.46 0.87 -2.49
N PRO A 221 -8.35 1.54 -3.28
CA PRO A 221 -8.65 1.11 -4.65
C PRO A 221 -7.41 1.13 -5.56
N VAL A 222 -7.15 0.02 -6.25
CA VAL A 222 -6.13 -0.11 -7.29
C VAL A 222 -6.78 -0.01 -8.65
N ARG A 223 -6.20 0.81 -9.54
CA ARG A 223 -6.76 1.15 -10.85
C ARG A 223 -5.84 0.80 -12.00
N SER A 224 -6.41 0.44 -13.14
CA SER A 224 -5.64 0.25 -14.37
C SER A 224 -5.01 1.56 -14.84
N VAL A 225 -3.72 1.55 -15.11
CA VAL A 225 -2.99 2.74 -15.58
C VAL A 225 -3.36 3.14 -17.00
N ALA A 226 -3.91 2.25 -17.80
CA ALA A 226 -4.41 2.50 -19.14
C ALA A 226 -5.49 1.50 -19.53
N ALA A 227 -6.21 1.77 -20.61
CA ALA A 227 -7.10 0.78 -21.20
C ALA A 227 -6.32 -0.46 -21.67
N GLY A 228 -6.92 -1.64 -21.58
CA GLY A 228 -6.24 -2.88 -21.95
C GLY A 228 -7.05 -4.14 -21.74
N ARG A 229 -6.34 -5.27 -21.75
CA ARG A 229 -6.90 -6.59 -21.45
C ARG A 229 -6.18 -7.21 -20.27
N VAL A 230 -6.90 -7.72 -19.30
CA VAL A 230 -6.36 -8.50 -18.19
C VAL A 230 -5.79 -9.80 -18.76
N ILE A 231 -4.48 -9.96 -18.73
CA ILE A 231 -3.80 -11.16 -19.20
C ILE A 231 -3.54 -12.15 -18.08
N PHE A 232 -3.66 -11.69 -16.82
CA PHE A 232 -3.61 -12.53 -15.63
C PHE A 232 -4.33 -11.84 -14.47
N ALA A 233 -5.17 -12.59 -13.76
CA ALA A 233 -5.67 -12.28 -12.43
C ALA A 233 -5.63 -13.58 -11.62
N GLY A 234 -4.95 -13.59 -10.45
CA GLY A 234 -4.73 -14.82 -9.72
C GLY A 234 -3.68 -14.69 -8.63
N VAL A 235 -3.06 -15.83 -8.29
CA VAL A 235 -2.09 -15.97 -7.21
C VAL A 235 -0.75 -16.48 -7.71
N ASP A 236 0.34 -15.97 -7.12
CA ASP A 236 1.66 -16.60 -7.15
C ASP A 236 1.66 -17.73 -6.11
N TRP A 237 1.48 -18.98 -6.56
CA TRP A 237 1.39 -20.13 -5.66
C TRP A 237 2.78 -20.65 -5.31
N GLU A 238 3.21 -20.39 -4.09
CA GLU A 238 4.47 -20.90 -3.51
C GLU A 238 5.71 -20.70 -4.40
N ARG A 239 5.74 -19.69 -5.25
CA ARG A 239 6.78 -19.46 -6.30
C ARG A 239 6.89 -20.59 -7.34
N LYS A 240 5.99 -21.57 -7.34
CA LYS A 240 6.04 -22.74 -8.22
C LYS A 240 5.18 -22.55 -9.45
N ALA A 241 4.05 -21.84 -9.32
CA ALA A 241 3.10 -21.65 -10.40
C ALA A 241 2.35 -20.34 -10.27
N LEU A 242 1.85 -19.82 -11.39
CA LEU A 242 0.85 -18.78 -11.43
C LEU A 242 -0.50 -19.43 -11.68
N ILE A 243 -1.42 -19.31 -10.73
CA ILE A 243 -2.76 -19.91 -10.79
C ILE A 243 -3.76 -18.80 -11.03
N PRO A 244 -4.40 -18.72 -12.22
CA PRO A 244 -5.50 -17.80 -12.45
C PRO A 244 -6.69 -18.21 -11.60
N LEU A 245 -7.36 -17.21 -10.99
CA LEU A 245 -8.52 -17.43 -10.13
C LEU A 245 -9.61 -16.43 -10.47
N GLU A 246 -10.86 -16.86 -10.36
CA GLU A 246 -11.99 -15.93 -10.31
C GLU A 246 -11.91 -15.09 -9.02
N PRO A 247 -12.48 -13.86 -8.99
CA PRO A 247 -12.39 -12.98 -7.82
C PRO A 247 -12.80 -13.64 -6.49
N TRP A 248 -13.88 -14.41 -6.49
CA TRP A 248 -14.34 -15.14 -5.29
C TRP A 248 -13.33 -16.21 -4.82
N GLY A 249 -12.58 -16.81 -5.75
CA GLY A 249 -11.56 -17.83 -5.43
C GLY A 249 -10.33 -17.24 -4.75
N ALA A 250 -10.04 -15.96 -4.98
CA ALA A 250 -8.90 -15.27 -4.37
C ALA A 250 -8.99 -15.24 -2.84
N SER A 251 -10.20 -15.03 -2.29
CA SER A 251 -10.46 -15.01 -0.84
C SER A 251 -10.29 -16.36 -0.15
N LEU A 252 -10.26 -17.44 -0.92
CA LEU A 252 -10.10 -18.81 -0.38
C LEU A 252 -8.63 -19.24 -0.30
N VAL A 253 -7.71 -18.46 -0.88
CA VAL A 253 -6.29 -18.80 -0.86
C VAL A 253 -5.69 -18.40 0.46
N HIS A 254 -5.21 -19.37 1.23
CA HIS A 254 -4.53 -19.08 2.48
C HIS A 254 -3.16 -18.46 2.21
N ALA A 255 -2.82 -17.38 2.92
CA ALA A 255 -1.60 -16.58 2.73
C ALA A 255 -0.29 -17.40 2.76
N ARG A 256 -0.24 -18.49 3.56
CA ARG A 256 0.92 -19.41 3.64
C ARG A 256 1.30 -20.04 2.30
N HIS A 257 0.34 -20.17 1.37
CA HIS A 257 0.56 -20.73 0.03
C HIS A 257 0.90 -19.66 -1.01
N MET A 258 0.90 -18.39 -0.62
CA MET A 258 1.19 -17.29 -1.53
C MET A 258 2.71 -17.08 -1.65
N GLY A 259 3.19 -17.04 -2.87
CA GLY A 259 4.54 -16.60 -3.20
C GLY A 259 4.70 -15.09 -3.11
N PRO A 260 5.87 -14.54 -3.44
CA PRO A 260 6.22 -13.14 -3.19
C PRO A 260 5.33 -12.10 -3.86
N ARG A 261 4.58 -12.44 -4.92
CA ARG A 261 3.64 -11.51 -5.55
C ARG A 261 2.28 -11.51 -4.84
N GLY A 262 1.98 -12.53 -4.06
CA GLY A 262 0.66 -12.69 -3.45
C GLY A 262 -0.44 -12.82 -4.50
N LEU A 263 -1.54 -12.14 -4.27
CA LEU A 263 -2.60 -11.92 -5.26
C LEU A 263 -2.16 -10.77 -6.18
N PHE A 264 -2.33 -10.93 -7.49
CA PHE A 264 -1.91 -9.91 -8.45
C PHE A 264 -2.70 -9.94 -9.74
N VAL A 265 -2.68 -8.82 -10.45
CA VAL A 265 -3.28 -8.62 -11.78
C VAL A 265 -2.21 -8.12 -12.74
N GLU A 266 -2.21 -8.61 -13.99
CA GLU A 266 -1.44 -8.09 -15.11
C GLU A 266 -2.39 -7.64 -16.23
N VAL A 267 -2.13 -6.45 -16.78
CA VAL A 267 -2.92 -5.87 -17.87
C VAL A 267 -2.00 -5.59 -19.07
N ASP A 268 -2.37 -6.10 -20.24
CA ASP A 268 -1.74 -5.77 -21.53
C ASP A 268 -2.47 -4.57 -22.14
N HIS A 269 -1.71 -3.51 -22.38
CA HIS A 269 -2.20 -2.24 -22.94
C HIS A 269 -1.97 -2.10 -24.46
N GLY A 270 -1.45 -3.15 -25.10
CA GLY A 270 -0.96 -3.09 -26.48
C GLY A 270 0.45 -2.50 -26.58
N ASP A 271 0.99 -2.43 -27.79
CA ASP A 271 2.34 -1.92 -28.10
C ASP A 271 3.48 -2.56 -27.26
N GLY A 272 3.26 -3.81 -26.80
CA GLY A 272 4.16 -4.52 -25.90
C GLY A 272 4.21 -4.00 -24.48
N ILE A 273 3.27 -3.18 -24.08
CA ILE A 273 3.22 -2.56 -22.74
C ILE A 273 2.32 -3.38 -21.81
N VAL A 274 2.88 -3.80 -20.69
CA VAL A 274 2.18 -4.56 -19.64
C VAL A 274 2.39 -3.88 -18.30
N SER A 275 1.32 -3.75 -17.52
CA SER A 275 1.38 -3.35 -16.12
C SER A 275 1.09 -4.51 -15.18
N LEU A 276 1.71 -4.50 -14.00
CA LEU A 276 1.54 -5.48 -12.94
C LEU A 276 1.17 -4.78 -11.64
N TYR A 277 0.17 -5.32 -10.95
CA TYR A 277 -0.35 -4.84 -9.67
C TYR A 277 -0.33 -5.98 -8.68
N ALA A 278 0.54 -5.95 -7.68
CA ALA A 278 0.73 -7.06 -6.75
C ALA A 278 0.49 -6.68 -5.29
N HIS A 279 0.51 -7.68 -4.43
CA HIS A 279 0.19 -7.63 -3.00
C HIS A 279 -1.27 -7.25 -2.71
N LEU A 280 -2.18 -7.53 -3.66
CA LEU A 280 -3.59 -7.16 -3.53
C LEU A 280 -4.26 -7.91 -2.36
N ALA A 281 -5.22 -7.24 -1.71
CA ALA A 281 -6.14 -7.89 -0.77
C ALA A 281 -7.18 -8.73 -1.50
N GLY A 282 -7.60 -8.25 -2.66
CA GLY A 282 -8.52 -8.89 -3.59
C GLY A 282 -8.56 -8.13 -4.90
N TYR A 283 -9.27 -8.67 -5.89
CA TYR A 283 -9.46 -8.01 -7.19
C TYR A 283 -10.87 -8.27 -7.72
N ASP A 284 -11.33 -7.36 -8.62
CA ASP A 284 -12.71 -7.35 -9.15
C ASP A 284 -12.76 -7.81 -10.61
N VAL A 285 -11.64 -8.16 -11.20
CA VAL A 285 -11.48 -8.52 -12.61
C VAL A 285 -10.99 -9.95 -12.77
N LYS A 286 -11.18 -10.55 -13.93
CA LYS A 286 -10.67 -11.88 -14.26
C LYS A 286 -9.83 -11.87 -15.53
N THR A 287 -9.04 -12.90 -15.71
CA THR A 287 -8.25 -13.09 -16.92
C THR A 287 -9.15 -13.08 -18.15
N GLY A 288 -8.84 -12.25 -19.11
CA GLY A 288 -9.58 -12.04 -20.36
C GLY A 288 -10.46 -10.79 -20.38
N ASP A 289 -10.75 -10.18 -19.24
CA ASP A 289 -11.56 -8.95 -19.17
C ASP A 289 -10.89 -7.79 -19.89
N ARG A 290 -11.72 -6.91 -20.48
CA ARG A 290 -11.27 -5.60 -20.94
C ARG A 290 -11.45 -4.59 -19.84
N VAL A 291 -10.50 -3.68 -19.70
CA VAL A 291 -10.52 -2.62 -18.70
C VAL A 291 -10.21 -1.28 -19.34
N GLU A 292 -10.82 -0.23 -18.81
CA GLU A 292 -10.57 1.16 -19.21
C GLU A 292 -9.46 1.78 -18.34
N ALA A 293 -8.86 2.85 -18.81
CA ALA A 293 -7.93 3.65 -18.00
C ALA A 293 -8.63 4.18 -16.74
N GLY A 294 -8.04 3.97 -15.57
CA GLY A 294 -8.63 4.36 -14.28
C GLY A 294 -9.71 3.40 -13.76
N GLN A 295 -10.07 2.34 -14.51
CA GLN A 295 -10.99 1.33 -13.99
C GLN A 295 -10.41 0.63 -12.78
N ARG A 296 -11.23 0.42 -11.74
CA ARG A 296 -10.84 -0.35 -10.55
C ARG A 296 -10.53 -1.79 -10.94
N LEU A 297 -9.39 -2.28 -10.48
CA LEU A 297 -8.93 -3.66 -10.65
C LEU A 297 -9.09 -4.48 -9.36
N GLY A 298 -8.98 -3.82 -8.21
CA GLY A 298 -8.99 -4.47 -6.90
C GLY A 298 -8.60 -3.49 -5.79
N GLU A 299 -8.02 -4.03 -4.72
CA GLU A 299 -7.67 -3.30 -3.51
C GLU A 299 -6.23 -3.62 -3.08
N VAL A 300 -5.56 -2.61 -2.52
CA VAL A 300 -4.25 -2.76 -1.88
C VAL A 300 -4.36 -3.72 -0.71
N GLY A 301 -3.42 -4.63 -0.61
CA GLY A 301 -3.28 -5.55 0.49
C GLY A 301 -1.83 -5.69 0.95
N ARG A 302 -1.52 -6.86 1.49
CA ARG A 302 -0.16 -7.28 1.86
C ARG A 302 0.09 -8.76 1.56
N THR A 303 -0.66 -9.33 0.63
CA THR A 303 -0.51 -10.75 0.28
C THR A 303 0.87 -11.03 -0.31
N GLY A 304 1.48 -12.13 0.10
CA GLY A 304 2.83 -12.50 -0.32
C GLY A 304 3.98 -11.70 0.31
N VAL A 305 3.66 -10.74 1.22
CA VAL A 305 4.63 -9.90 1.91
C VAL A 305 4.74 -10.32 3.37
N ARG A 306 5.98 -10.43 3.89
CA ARG A 306 6.24 -10.85 5.28
C ARG A 306 6.64 -9.69 6.19
N ASP A 307 7.47 -8.76 5.69
CA ASP A 307 8.24 -7.84 6.52
C ASP A 307 7.87 -6.36 6.32
N SER A 308 6.83 -6.05 5.53
CA SER A 308 6.36 -4.67 5.33
C SER A 308 4.85 -4.55 5.47
N GLY A 309 4.38 -3.34 5.79
CA GLY A 309 2.96 -2.99 5.81
C GLY A 309 2.30 -3.08 4.43
N PRO A 310 0.99 -2.81 4.35
CA PRO A 310 0.27 -2.76 3.10
C PRO A 310 0.93 -1.78 2.12
N HIS A 311 1.04 -2.15 0.87
CA HIS A 311 1.53 -1.29 -0.20
C HIS A 311 1.13 -1.84 -1.57
N LEU A 312 1.09 -0.97 -2.58
CA LEU A 312 0.96 -1.43 -3.95
C LEU A 312 2.35 -1.64 -4.55
N HIS A 313 2.70 -2.88 -4.87
CA HIS A 313 3.81 -3.14 -5.78
C HIS A 313 3.32 -2.97 -7.22
N PHE A 314 3.93 -2.03 -7.93
CA PHE A 314 3.60 -1.70 -9.31
C PHE A 314 4.79 -1.93 -10.24
N GLY A 315 4.59 -2.81 -11.23
CA GLY A 315 5.55 -3.08 -12.30
C GLY A 315 5.07 -2.54 -13.65
N LEU A 316 5.99 -2.02 -14.45
CA LEU A 316 5.73 -1.60 -15.81
C LEU A 316 6.74 -2.26 -16.74
N PHE A 317 6.25 -2.80 -17.85
CA PHE A 317 7.08 -3.56 -18.79
C PHE A 317 6.83 -3.06 -20.22
N ARG A 318 7.89 -3.10 -21.04
CA ARG A 318 7.79 -2.86 -22.48
C ARG A 318 8.54 -3.96 -23.21
N ASN A 319 7.87 -4.66 -24.12
CA ASN A 319 8.41 -5.80 -24.89
C ASN A 319 9.05 -6.88 -23.98
N GLY A 320 8.47 -7.11 -22.79
CA GLY A 320 8.95 -8.06 -21.78
C GLY A 320 10.09 -7.56 -20.90
N GLU A 321 10.61 -6.36 -21.13
CA GLU A 321 11.63 -5.75 -20.27
C GLU A 321 10.99 -4.80 -19.26
N VAL A 322 11.49 -4.81 -18.02
CA VAL A 322 11.04 -3.89 -16.99
C VAL A 322 11.50 -2.47 -17.31
N VAL A 323 10.61 -1.50 -17.20
CA VAL A 323 10.93 -0.07 -17.28
C VAL A 323 10.66 0.61 -15.94
N ASP A 324 11.39 1.69 -15.64
CA ASP A 324 11.19 2.41 -14.39
C ASP A 324 9.88 3.20 -14.42
N PRO A 325 8.87 2.83 -13.60
CA PRO A 325 7.61 3.55 -13.59
C PRO A 325 7.75 5.03 -13.17
N LEU A 326 8.82 5.38 -12.44
CA LEU A 326 9.09 6.75 -12.02
C LEU A 326 9.29 7.70 -13.21
N ASP A 327 9.80 7.21 -14.33
CA ASP A 327 10.03 8.02 -15.52
C ASP A 327 8.75 8.26 -16.35
N HIS A 328 7.70 7.47 -16.08
CA HIS A 328 6.46 7.45 -16.85
C HIS A 328 5.22 7.92 -16.06
N LEU A 329 5.34 8.09 -14.75
CA LEU A 329 4.26 8.53 -13.86
C LEU A 329 4.60 9.83 -13.10
N THR A 330 5.49 10.65 -13.64
CA THR A 330 6.07 11.82 -12.96
C THR A 330 5.03 12.81 -12.42
N ALA A 331 3.93 13.04 -13.15
CA ALA A 331 2.86 13.95 -12.72
C ALA A 331 2.07 13.44 -11.50
N TYR A 332 2.18 12.15 -11.17
CA TYR A 332 1.49 11.52 -10.05
C TYR A 332 2.38 11.28 -8.84
N LEU A 333 3.64 11.69 -8.90
CA LEU A 333 4.63 11.45 -7.86
C LEU A 333 5.09 12.74 -7.20
N PHE A 334 5.56 12.65 -5.98
CA PHE A 334 6.33 13.74 -5.41
C PHE A 334 7.61 13.96 -6.21
N PRO A 335 8.18 15.19 -6.19
CA PRO A 335 9.40 15.49 -6.90
C PRO A 335 10.51 14.48 -6.64
N PRO A 336 11.43 14.25 -7.58
CA PRO A 336 12.47 13.21 -7.47
C PRO A 336 13.29 13.26 -6.19
N GLU A 337 13.57 14.46 -5.67
CA GLU A 337 14.27 14.67 -4.40
C GLU A 337 13.51 14.16 -3.18
N LEU A 338 12.19 14.00 -3.29
CA LEU A 338 11.30 13.45 -2.25
C LEU A 338 10.88 12.01 -2.53
N THR A 339 11.28 11.45 -3.67
CA THR A 339 10.95 10.09 -4.09
C THR A 339 12.19 9.20 -3.95
N LYS A 340 12.05 8.06 -3.30
CA LYS A 340 13.13 7.07 -3.22
C LYS A 340 13.28 6.38 -4.57
N ARG A 341 14.42 6.58 -5.22
CA ARG A 341 14.80 5.86 -6.45
C ARG A 341 15.72 4.70 -6.09
N GLY A 342 15.46 3.54 -6.65
CA GLY A 342 16.37 2.40 -6.62
C GLY A 342 17.55 2.60 -7.58
N HIS A 343 18.50 1.68 -7.57
CA HIS A 343 19.63 1.68 -8.51
C HIS A 343 19.14 1.26 -9.90
N ALA A 344 19.17 2.19 -10.84
CA ALA A 344 18.66 2.02 -12.20
C ALA A 344 19.60 1.18 -13.07
N GLN A 345 19.68 -0.13 -12.86
CA GLN A 345 20.16 -1.06 -13.90
C GLN A 345 19.67 -2.48 -13.61
N VAL A 346 18.51 -2.83 -14.15
CA VAL A 346 18.08 -4.24 -14.22
C VAL A 346 17.73 -4.55 -15.66
N ALA A 347 18.76 -4.74 -16.47
CA ALA A 347 18.62 -5.36 -17.77
C ALA A 347 18.50 -6.88 -17.59
N HIS A 348 17.31 -7.38 -17.25
CA HIS A 348 16.99 -8.79 -17.37
C HIS A 348 15.61 -8.94 -18.00
N PRO A 349 15.45 -9.71 -19.06
CA PRO A 349 14.16 -9.93 -19.69
C PRO A 349 13.16 -10.49 -18.68
N TYR A 350 11.96 -9.95 -18.72
CA TYR A 350 10.83 -10.49 -17.97
C TYR A 350 10.45 -11.84 -18.59
N THR A 351 10.85 -12.93 -17.95
CA THR A 351 10.31 -14.24 -18.28
C THR A 351 9.08 -14.48 -17.41
N ARG A 352 7.91 -14.47 -18.03
CA ARG A 352 6.67 -14.85 -17.34
C ARG A 352 6.81 -16.29 -16.86
N PRO A 353 6.62 -16.59 -15.56
CA PRO A 353 6.57 -17.98 -15.11
C PRO A 353 5.50 -18.74 -15.89
N THR A 354 5.76 -20.01 -16.19
CA THR A 354 4.87 -20.85 -16.99
C THR A 354 3.51 -20.97 -16.28
N GLN A 355 2.43 -20.61 -16.97
CA GLN A 355 1.08 -20.90 -16.50
C GLN A 355 0.90 -22.40 -16.49
N LEU A 356 0.42 -22.96 -15.40
CA LEU A 356 -0.13 -24.31 -15.42
C LEU A 356 -1.41 -24.25 -16.28
N SER A 357 -1.32 -24.76 -17.53
CA SER A 357 -2.53 -24.98 -18.31
C SER A 357 -3.43 -25.94 -17.50
N ALA A 358 -4.66 -25.54 -17.29
CA ALA A 358 -5.67 -26.47 -16.80
C ALA A 358 -5.70 -27.65 -17.76
N ARG A 359 -5.08 -28.76 -17.38
CA ARG A 359 -5.29 -30.03 -18.09
C ARG A 359 -6.77 -30.32 -17.91
N THR A 360 -7.52 -30.18 -18.99
CA THR A 360 -8.85 -30.78 -19.10
C THR A 360 -8.66 -32.24 -18.79
N HIS A 361 -9.15 -32.69 -17.65
CA HIS A 361 -9.27 -34.10 -17.35
C HIS A 361 -10.29 -34.65 -18.37
N GLU A 362 -9.82 -35.24 -19.47
CA GLU A 362 -10.62 -36.18 -20.22
C GLU A 362 -10.92 -37.33 -19.27
N PRO A 363 -12.20 -37.69 -19.08
CA PRO A 363 -12.55 -38.86 -18.27
C PRO A 363 -11.96 -40.09 -18.94
N ALA A 364 -11.20 -40.86 -18.19
CA ALA A 364 -10.63 -42.11 -18.65
C ALA A 364 -11.77 -43.03 -19.17
N PRO A 365 -11.57 -43.72 -20.31
CA PRO A 365 -12.61 -44.60 -20.87
C PRO A 365 -12.91 -45.71 -19.88
N HIS A 366 -14.19 -45.87 -19.57
CA HIS A 366 -14.72 -46.92 -18.72
C HIS A 366 -14.25 -48.28 -19.24
N ARG A 367 -13.37 -48.94 -18.51
CA ARG A 367 -12.97 -50.33 -18.73
C ARG A 367 -14.18 -51.21 -18.50
N ARG A 368 -14.79 -51.69 -19.57
CA ARG A 368 -15.87 -52.72 -19.50
C ARG A 368 -15.32 -53.93 -18.76
N GLN A 369 -15.83 -54.19 -17.58
CA GLN A 369 -15.68 -55.49 -16.89
C GLN A 369 -16.36 -56.58 -17.73
N ARG A 370 -15.55 -57.47 -18.30
CA ARG A 370 -16.06 -58.72 -18.86
C ARG A 370 -16.48 -59.62 -17.70
N SER A 371 -17.75 -59.88 -17.59
CA SER A 371 -18.32 -60.93 -16.74
C SER A 371 -17.78 -62.28 -17.20
N ARG A 372 -17.04 -62.97 -16.35
CA ARG A 372 -16.74 -64.40 -16.48
C ARG A 372 -17.88 -65.14 -15.73
N THR A 373 -18.78 -65.64 -16.50
CA THR A 373 -19.66 -66.78 -16.11
C THR A 373 -18.78 -68.01 -16.03
N SER A 374 -18.64 -68.65 -14.90
CA SER A 374 -18.21 -70.07 -14.79
C SER A 374 -19.35 -70.91 -14.24
N LEU A 375 -19.81 -71.79 -15.12
CA LEU A 375 -20.56 -72.96 -14.77
C LEU A 375 -19.71 -73.93 -13.94
N ARG A 376 -20.12 -74.26 -12.76
CA ARG A 376 -20.39 -75.55 -12.15
C ARG A 376 -20.59 -75.42 -10.66
#